data_b4ccf0ba76701f5f7ce562525a827f39
#
_entry.id   b4ccf0ba76701f5f7ce562525a827f39
#
_cell.length_a   1.000
_cell.length_b   1.000
_cell.length_c   1.000
_cell.angle_alpha   90.00
_cell.angle_beta   90.00
_cell.angle_gamma   90.00
#
_symmetry.space_group_name_H-M   'P 1'
#
loop_
_entity.id
_entity.type
_entity.pdbx_description
1 polymer ?
#
loop_
_entity_poly.entity_id
_entity_poly.type
_entity_poly.pdbx_seq_one_letter_code
_entity_poly.pdbx_strand_id
1 'polypeptide(L)'
;ESSSSSVTPFSSPGAPTITGVAAGRGQIVVSFAAGVTGGSTITNYQYSTDGGTTWVALSPASITSPFTVTGLADATTYNMQLKAVNIAGAGAASSAVPATTWGVPAAPTVVSSTARDGALDVSFTSGANGGDPVTNYEYSIDGGTTWITRNPASIVSPIAITGLTNGTSYPLQLRAVNSVGASAASATATLKPHAVPSAPVINSQNAASQTITIAFTAGGSGGEEILGYEYSTDRGATWYSRTDSGGVTSPMTITKLSTDGTTNLTNGTTYNIQVRAISLVGNGAASADVAGTPA
;
A
#
# COMPACT_ATOMS: atom_id res chain seq x y z
N GLU A 1 67.99 32.79 46.85
CA GLU A 1 67.78 32.12 45.60
C GLU A 1 66.26 32.17 45.30
N SER A 2 65.86 32.86 44.24
CA SER A 2 64.47 32.92 43.75
C SER A 2 64.19 31.66 42.99
N SER A 3 63.24 30.85 43.44
CA SER A 3 62.76 29.71 42.71
C SER A 3 61.99 30.19 41.44
N SER A 4 62.50 29.91 40.29
CA SER A 4 61.81 30.16 39.03
C SER A 4 60.56 29.23 38.93
N SER A 5 59.37 29.81 39.11
CA SER A 5 58.12 29.13 38.84
C SER A 5 57.95 29.12 37.34
N SER A 6 57.94 27.91 36.66
CA SER A 6 57.66 27.79 35.29
C SER A 6 56.15 27.90 35.13
N VAL A 7 55.63 28.97 34.53
CA VAL A 7 54.25 29.13 34.16
C VAL A 7 54.11 28.57 32.73
N THR A 8 53.35 27.48 32.53
CA THR A 8 53.02 26.96 31.24
C THR A 8 51.82 27.78 30.69
N PRO A 9 51.98 28.49 29.58
CA PRO A 9 50.86 29.25 29.03
C PRO A 9 49.74 28.29 28.54
N PHE A 10 48.51 28.67 28.82
CA PHE A 10 47.34 27.95 28.29
C PHE A 10 47.19 28.23 26.80
N SER A 11 46.83 27.18 26.03
CA SER A 11 46.44 27.27 24.62
C SER A 11 44.98 26.80 24.45
N SER A 12 44.37 27.14 23.34
CA SER A 12 43.08 26.60 22.98
C SER A 12 43.13 25.08 22.82
N PRO A 13 42.00 24.34 23.09
CA PRO A 13 41.98 22.90 23.01
C PRO A 13 42.23 22.37 21.58
N GLY A 14 42.74 21.14 21.51
CA GLY A 14 42.78 20.41 20.23
C GLY A 14 41.39 20.00 19.73
N ALA A 15 41.30 19.63 18.46
CA ALA A 15 40.04 19.20 17.86
C ALA A 15 39.45 17.97 18.58
N PRO A 16 38.18 17.97 18.96
CA PRO A 16 37.51 16.77 19.41
C PRO A 16 37.28 15.83 18.21
N THR A 17 36.99 14.56 18.49
CA THR A 17 36.65 13.57 17.48
C THR A 17 35.17 13.20 17.62
N ILE A 18 34.35 13.41 16.59
CA ILE A 18 32.98 12.87 16.54
C ILE A 18 33.09 11.36 16.33
N THR A 19 32.59 10.57 17.28
CA THR A 19 32.65 9.10 17.27
C THR A 19 31.36 8.48 16.73
N GLY A 20 30.26 9.25 16.65
CA GLY A 20 29.01 8.82 16.09
C GLY A 20 27.99 9.94 16.01
N VAL A 21 27.06 9.80 15.05
CA VAL A 21 25.86 10.63 14.91
C VAL A 21 24.66 9.72 14.76
N ALA A 22 23.58 9.98 15.51
CA ALA A 22 22.30 9.29 15.37
C ALA A 22 21.21 10.32 15.05
N ALA A 23 20.64 10.19 13.86
CA ALA A 23 19.58 11.08 13.42
C ALA A 23 18.22 10.68 13.99
N GLY A 24 17.33 11.65 14.16
CA GLY A 24 15.95 11.51 14.55
C GLY A 24 15.08 12.57 13.88
N ARG A 25 13.81 12.62 14.24
CA ARG A 25 12.91 13.66 13.79
C ARG A 25 13.31 15.00 14.38
N GLY A 26 13.71 15.96 13.54
CA GLY A 26 14.11 17.31 13.94
C GLY A 26 15.32 17.36 14.87
N GLN A 27 16.12 16.28 14.98
CA GLN A 27 17.24 16.22 15.91
C GLN A 27 18.38 15.31 15.42
N ILE A 28 19.58 15.57 15.95
CA ILE A 28 20.77 14.74 15.80
C ILE A 28 21.44 14.58 17.15
N VAL A 29 21.68 13.34 17.58
CA VAL A 29 22.49 13.00 18.74
C VAL A 29 23.94 12.84 18.30
N VAL A 30 24.86 13.55 18.95
CA VAL A 30 26.29 13.58 18.61
C VAL A 30 27.09 12.98 19.75
N SER A 31 27.76 11.86 19.47
CA SER A 31 28.74 11.24 20.37
C SER A 31 30.15 11.67 19.98
N PHE A 32 31.00 11.97 20.97
CA PHE A 32 32.34 12.46 20.69
C PHE A 32 33.34 12.09 21.80
N ALA A 33 34.63 12.12 21.46
CA ALA A 33 35.74 12.08 22.37
C ALA A 33 36.44 13.45 22.39
N ALA A 34 36.84 13.88 23.57
CA ALA A 34 37.60 15.13 23.76
C ALA A 34 38.97 15.05 23.10
N GLY A 35 39.45 16.16 22.55
CA GLY A 35 40.85 16.35 22.17
C GLY A 35 41.72 16.75 23.36
N VAL A 36 42.99 17.11 23.09
CA VAL A 36 43.90 17.64 24.14
C VAL A 36 43.36 18.94 24.71
N THR A 37 43.55 19.16 26.02
CA THR A 37 42.96 20.30 26.73
C THR A 37 43.66 21.64 26.51
N GLY A 38 44.88 21.66 25.94
CA GLY A 38 45.69 22.88 25.81
C GLY A 38 46.22 23.43 27.14
N GLY A 39 46.35 22.58 28.19
CA GLY A 39 46.87 22.98 29.49
C GLY A 39 45.81 23.56 30.43
N SER A 40 44.55 23.70 30.03
CA SER A 40 43.42 24.14 30.86
C SER A 40 42.20 23.28 30.60
N THR A 41 41.36 23.06 31.61
CA THR A 41 40.13 22.26 31.53
C THR A 41 39.18 22.76 30.43
N ILE A 42 38.63 21.84 29.66
CA ILE A 42 37.53 22.12 28.76
C ILE A 42 36.28 22.43 29.59
N THR A 43 35.61 23.54 29.31
CA THR A 43 34.43 24.03 30.05
C THR A 43 33.14 23.93 29.24
N ASN A 44 33.23 23.87 27.91
CA ASN A 44 32.08 23.75 27.05
C ASN A 44 32.49 23.21 25.67
N TYR A 45 31.49 22.93 24.83
CA TYR A 45 31.63 22.67 23.40
C TYR A 45 30.78 23.64 22.60
N GLN A 46 31.20 23.89 21.36
CA GLN A 46 30.44 24.53 20.30
C GLN A 46 30.22 23.52 19.20
N TYR A 47 29.05 23.52 18.61
CA TYR A 47 28.73 22.72 17.44
C TYR A 47 28.40 23.58 16.22
N SER A 48 28.65 23.04 15.05
CA SER A 48 28.21 23.55 13.74
C SER A 48 27.36 22.49 13.08
N THR A 49 26.30 22.92 12.38
CA THR A 49 25.42 22.07 11.54
C THR A 49 25.65 22.30 10.03
N ASP A 50 26.51 23.28 9.69
CA ASP A 50 26.72 23.76 8.33
C ASP A 50 28.19 23.62 7.85
N GLY A 51 28.93 22.65 8.43
CA GLY A 51 30.32 22.38 8.04
C GLY A 51 31.30 23.44 8.50
N GLY A 52 31.03 24.12 9.61
CA GLY A 52 31.95 25.06 10.26
C GLY A 52 31.74 26.52 9.86
N THR A 53 30.69 26.86 9.13
CA THR A 53 30.37 28.25 8.77
C THR A 53 29.83 29.02 9.97
N THR A 54 28.89 28.42 10.71
CA THR A 54 28.34 29.01 11.94
C THR A 54 28.59 28.09 13.17
N TRP A 55 28.71 28.68 14.36
CA TRP A 55 29.01 27.97 15.59
C TRP A 55 28.05 28.36 16.71
N VAL A 56 27.48 27.36 17.38
CA VAL A 56 26.55 27.52 18.48
C VAL A 56 27.13 26.86 19.73
N ALA A 57 27.23 27.60 20.84
CA ALA A 57 27.67 27.04 22.13
C ALA A 57 26.58 26.16 22.75
N LEU A 58 26.96 25.06 23.39
CA LEU A 58 26.01 24.27 24.16
C LEU A 58 25.42 25.11 25.30
N SER A 59 24.11 25.11 25.44
CA SER A 59 23.39 25.81 26.51
C SER A 59 22.32 24.88 27.10
N PRO A 60 22.42 24.55 28.40
CA PRO A 60 23.50 24.91 29.32
C PRO A 60 24.86 24.37 28.89
N ALA A 61 25.95 25.02 29.36
CA ALA A 61 27.31 24.58 29.08
C ALA A 61 27.50 23.12 29.55
N SER A 62 28.08 22.29 28.70
CA SER A 62 28.26 20.86 28.94
C SER A 62 29.54 20.33 28.31
N ILE A 63 30.17 19.38 29.00
CA ILE A 63 31.30 18.58 28.49
C ILE A 63 30.92 17.12 28.28
N THR A 64 29.65 16.79 28.45
CA THR A 64 29.14 15.41 28.41
C THR A 64 28.87 14.95 26.96
N SER A 65 29.34 13.76 26.65
CA SER A 65 29.01 13.04 25.42
C SER A 65 28.06 11.88 25.78
N PRO A 66 26.99 11.63 24.98
CA PRO A 66 26.53 12.43 23.84
C PRO A 66 25.73 13.68 24.23
N PHE A 67 25.53 14.62 23.28
CA PHE A 67 24.56 15.69 23.39
C PHE A 67 23.61 15.66 22.17
N THR A 68 22.47 16.34 22.31
CA THR A 68 21.44 16.36 21.25
C THR A 68 21.27 17.77 20.69
N VAL A 69 21.35 17.92 19.37
CA VAL A 69 20.97 19.13 18.62
C VAL A 69 19.53 18.98 18.20
N THR A 70 18.67 19.94 18.57
CA THR A 70 17.23 19.92 18.27
C THR A 70 16.81 21.11 17.41
N GLY A 71 15.55 21.15 16.93
CA GLY A 71 15.03 22.25 16.11
C GLY A 71 15.52 22.21 14.66
N LEU A 72 16.01 21.06 14.22
CA LEU A 72 16.46 20.83 12.85
C LEU A 72 15.25 20.56 11.92
N ALA A 73 15.36 20.94 10.65
CA ALA A 73 14.36 20.59 9.64
C ALA A 73 14.39 19.07 9.36
N ASP A 74 13.22 18.49 9.13
CA ASP A 74 13.10 17.07 8.72
C ASP A 74 13.70 16.85 7.33
N ALA A 75 14.12 15.60 7.04
CA ALA A 75 14.68 15.16 5.75
C ALA A 75 15.87 16.02 5.23
N THR A 76 16.64 16.63 6.16
CA THR A 76 17.72 17.56 5.84
C THR A 76 19.07 16.99 6.27
N THR A 77 20.08 17.08 5.40
CA THR A 77 21.46 16.68 5.72
C THR A 77 22.22 17.83 6.33
N TYR A 78 22.79 17.59 7.51
CA TYR A 78 23.63 18.53 8.26
C TYR A 78 25.06 18.01 8.33
N ASN A 79 26.05 18.87 8.14
CA ASN A 79 27.47 18.56 8.29
C ASN A 79 27.94 18.95 9.69
N MET A 80 27.88 17.97 10.61
CA MET A 80 28.17 18.19 12.04
C MET A 80 29.66 18.35 12.29
N GLN A 81 30.05 19.43 13.02
CA GLN A 81 31.39 19.63 13.54
C GLN A 81 31.34 20.11 14.99
N LEU A 82 32.43 19.90 15.73
CA LEU A 82 32.62 20.32 17.12
C LEU A 82 33.90 21.12 17.32
N LYS A 83 33.86 22.08 18.28
CA LYS A 83 35.02 22.70 18.87
C LYS A 83 34.92 22.58 20.40
N ALA A 84 36.03 22.27 21.06
CA ALA A 84 36.15 22.37 22.51
C ALA A 84 36.49 23.81 22.91
N VAL A 85 36.03 24.24 24.09
CA VAL A 85 36.25 25.58 24.61
C VAL A 85 36.89 25.47 26.00
N ASN A 86 37.96 26.21 26.23
CA ASN A 86 38.59 26.41 27.55
C ASN A 86 38.77 27.92 27.82
N ILE A 87 39.50 28.29 28.85
CA ILE A 87 39.77 29.70 29.23
C ILE A 87 40.52 30.48 28.13
N ALA A 88 41.33 29.81 27.30
CA ALA A 88 42.04 30.42 26.17
C ALA A 88 41.15 30.60 24.91
N GLY A 89 39.92 30.11 24.94
CA GLY A 89 38.95 30.22 23.85
C GLY A 89 38.61 28.91 23.16
N ALA A 90 37.93 29.00 22.02
CA ALA A 90 37.56 27.86 21.20
C ALA A 90 38.76 27.30 20.43
N GLY A 91 38.86 25.97 20.42
CA GLY A 91 39.93 25.24 19.78
C GLY A 91 39.66 24.95 18.28
N ALA A 92 40.47 24.03 17.73
CA ALA A 92 40.31 23.58 16.36
C ALA A 92 39.00 22.78 16.18
N ALA A 93 38.41 22.85 14.98
CA ALA A 93 37.21 22.08 14.66
C ALA A 93 37.55 20.61 14.37
N SER A 94 36.62 19.72 14.71
CA SER A 94 36.66 18.33 14.28
C SER A 94 36.50 18.22 12.76
N SER A 95 36.75 17.04 12.20
CA SER A 95 36.26 16.71 10.85
C SER A 95 34.75 16.78 10.83
N ALA A 96 34.17 17.15 9.63
CA ALA A 96 32.76 17.17 9.43
C ALA A 96 32.21 15.74 9.27
N VAL A 97 31.08 15.46 9.90
CA VAL A 97 30.35 14.18 9.79
C VAL A 97 28.93 14.47 9.33
N PRO A 98 28.50 13.96 8.15
CA PRO A 98 27.16 14.19 7.66
C PRO A 98 26.15 13.35 8.45
N ALA A 99 24.97 13.93 8.72
CA ALA A 99 23.82 13.26 9.32
C ALA A 99 22.54 13.82 8.72
N THR A 100 21.62 12.94 8.27
CA THR A 100 20.34 13.35 7.69
C THR A 100 19.23 13.05 8.67
N THR A 101 18.46 14.09 9.05
CA THR A 101 17.28 13.95 9.92
C THR A 101 16.20 13.12 9.23
N TRP A 102 15.36 12.47 10.04
CA TRP A 102 14.26 11.69 9.51
C TRP A 102 13.25 12.57 8.75
N GLY A 103 12.64 11.97 7.71
CA GLY A 103 11.57 12.58 6.93
C GLY A 103 10.40 11.62 6.76
N VAL A 104 9.32 12.09 6.14
CA VAL A 104 8.22 11.22 5.72
C VAL A 104 8.70 10.22 4.66
N PRO A 105 8.06 9.06 4.52
CA PRO A 105 8.41 8.10 3.47
C PRO A 105 8.23 8.68 2.07
N ALA A 106 8.89 8.10 1.08
CA ALA A 106 8.55 8.32 -0.31
C ALA A 106 7.22 7.62 -0.65
N ALA A 107 6.49 8.14 -1.66
CA ALA A 107 5.23 7.56 -2.10
C ALA A 107 5.41 6.09 -2.53
N PRO A 108 4.49 5.18 -2.15
CA PRO A 108 4.48 3.83 -2.66
C PRO A 108 4.06 3.80 -4.13
N THR A 109 4.34 2.68 -4.81
CA THR A 109 3.90 2.46 -6.20
C THR A 109 2.90 1.30 -6.23
N VAL A 110 1.70 1.54 -6.75
CA VAL A 110 0.73 0.48 -7.04
C VAL A 110 1.23 -0.32 -8.24
N VAL A 111 1.35 -1.64 -8.09
CA VAL A 111 1.91 -2.54 -9.10
C VAL A 111 0.80 -3.27 -9.85
N SER A 112 -0.17 -3.82 -9.13
CA SER A 112 -1.28 -4.59 -9.69
C SER A 112 -2.45 -4.63 -8.71
N SER A 113 -3.59 -5.10 -9.20
CA SER A 113 -4.73 -5.41 -8.35
C SER A 113 -5.43 -6.68 -8.81
N THR A 114 -6.03 -7.38 -7.86
CA THR A 114 -6.95 -8.49 -8.12
C THR A 114 -8.33 -8.07 -7.64
N ALA A 115 -9.31 -8.06 -8.56
CA ALA A 115 -10.69 -7.79 -8.22
C ALA A 115 -11.34 -9.02 -7.60
N ARG A 116 -12.23 -8.75 -6.62
CA ARG A 116 -13.05 -9.76 -5.94
C ARG A 116 -14.46 -9.22 -5.76
N ASP A 117 -15.36 -10.06 -5.28
CA ASP A 117 -16.71 -9.66 -4.92
C ASP A 117 -16.69 -8.61 -3.80
N GLY A 118 -17.09 -7.38 -4.14
CA GLY A 118 -17.09 -6.24 -3.22
C GLY A 118 -15.71 -5.84 -2.68
N ALA A 119 -14.60 -6.25 -3.31
CA ALA A 119 -13.27 -6.04 -2.77
C ALA A 119 -12.18 -5.94 -3.86
N LEU A 120 -11.02 -5.39 -3.45
CA LEU A 120 -9.79 -5.31 -4.25
C LEU A 120 -8.60 -5.72 -3.40
N ASP A 121 -7.75 -6.63 -3.89
CA ASP A 121 -6.42 -6.86 -3.33
C ASP A 121 -5.42 -6.05 -4.14
N VAL A 122 -4.81 -5.04 -3.53
CA VAL A 122 -3.93 -4.08 -4.20
C VAL A 122 -2.48 -4.36 -3.83
N SER A 123 -1.71 -4.81 -4.81
CA SER A 123 -0.26 -5.04 -4.66
C SER A 123 0.51 -3.75 -4.91
N PHE A 124 1.52 -3.50 -4.09
CA PHE A 124 2.34 -2.29 -4.15
C PHE A 124 3.78 -2.56 -3.75
N THR A 125 4.67 -1.67 -4.12
CA THR A 125 6.04 -1.58 -3.62
C THR A 125 6.20 -0.33 -2.77
N SER A 126 6.97 -0.46 -1.68
CA SER A 126 7.31 0.66 -0.80
C SER A 126 8.29 1.60 -1.50
N GLY A 127 8.17 2.89 -1.23
CA GLY A 127 9.23 3.86 -1.48
C GLY A 127 10.31 3.82 -0.38
N ALA A 128 11.29 4.74 -0.45
CA ALA A 128 12.26 4.94 0.63
C ALA A 128 11.55 5.32 1.94
N ASN A 129 12.07 4.87 3.09
CA ASN A 129 11.41 5.05 4.38
C ASN A 129 11.62 6.43 5.03
N GLY A 130 12.43 7.30 4.41
CA GLY A 130 12.74 8.65 4.96
C GLY A 130 13.68 8.65 6.15
N GLY A 131 14.39 7.53 6.41
CA GLY A 131 15.30 7.38 7.55
C GLY A 131 14.63 6.81 8.80
N ASP A 132 13.31 6.70 8.81
CA ASP A 132 12.49 6.11 9.88
C ASP A 132 11.62 5.00 9.29
N PRO A 133 11.51 3.81 9.92
CA PRO A 133 10.75 2.69 9.39
C PRO A 133 9.29 3.03 9.09
N VAL A 134 8.79 2.59 7.93
CA VAL A 134 7.35 2.61 7.63
C VAL A 134 6.63 1.67 8.59
N THR A 135 5.57 2.15 9.21
CA THR A 135 4.78 1.40 10.21
C THR A 135 3.41 0.97 9.70
N ASN A 136 2.87 1.70 8.71
CA ASN A 136 1.55 1.41 8.14
C ASN A 136 1.39 2.05 6.76
N TYR A 137 0.25 1.74 6.13
CA TYR A 137 -0.23 2.38 4.91
C TYR A 137 -1.64 2.93 5.12
N GLU A 138 -1.95 3.96 4.35
CA GLU A 138 -3.30 4.50 4.20
C GLU A 138 -3.69 4.42 2.73
N TYR A 139 -4.98 4.27 2.47
CA TYR A 139 -5.53 4.25 1.12
C TYR A 139 -6.68 5.25 0.98
N SER A 140 -6.83 5.74 -0.23
CA SER A 140 -7.96 6.56 -0.67
C SER A 140 -8.64 5.84 -1.83
N ILE A 141 -9.98 5.90 -1.88
CA ILE A 141 -10.80 5.37 -2.98
C ILE A 141 -11.59 6.49 -3.69
N ASP A 142 -11.26 7.73 -3.39
CA ASP A 142 -11.90 8.95 -3.92
C ASP A 142 -10.89 9.96 -4.50
N GLY A 143 -9.74 9.46 -4.97
CA GLY A 143 -8.70 10.27 -5.61
C GLY A 143 -7.92 11.16 -4.64
N GLY A 144 -7.77 10.75 -3.39
CA GLY A 144 -6.98 11.45 -2.38
C GLY A 144 -7.76 12.47 -1.55
N THR A 145 -9.08 12.54 -1.70
CA THR A 145 -9.92 13.46 -0.91
C THR A 145 -10.02 13.00 0.53
N THR A 146 -10.28 11.69 0.76
CA THR A 146 -10.29 11.07 2.08
C THR A 146 -9.29 9.94 2.17
N TRP A 147 -8.74 9.71 3.38
CA TRP A 147 -7.74 8.69 3.63
C TRP A 147 -8.20 7.76 4.74
N ILE A 148 -8.10 6.47 4.48
CA ILE A 148 -8.48 5.40 5.40
C ILE A 148 -7.20 4.69 5.85
N THR A 149 -6.96 4.68 7.16
CA THR A 149 -5.82 3.97 7.75
C THR A 149 -6.07 2.46 7.70
N ARG A 150 -5.09 1.71 7.19
CA ARG A 150 -5.16 0.25 7.15
C ARG A 150 -5.28 -0.32 8.58
N ASN A 151 -6.26 -1.18 8.80
CA ASN A 151 -6.49 -1.85 10.07
C ASN A 151 -6.74 -3.36 9.85
N PRO A 152 -5.98 -4.27 10.51
CA PRO A 152 -4.86 -3.96 11.39
C PRO A 152 -3.68 -3.33 10.65
N ALA A 153 -2.83 -2.57 11.39
CA ALA A 153 -1.63 -1.95 10.83
C ALA A 153 -0.70 -3.02 10.27
N SER A 154 -0.19 -2.80 9.06
CA SER A 154 0.71 -3.74 8.39
C SER A 154 1.45 -3.07 7.24
N ILE A 155 2.69 -3.49 7.03
CA ILE A 155 3.53 -3.05 5.91
C ILE A 155 3.53 -4.04 4.74
N VAL A 156 2.82 -5.15 4.86
CA VAL A 156 2.83 -6.25 3.88
C VAL A 156 1.89 -5.96 2.71
N SER A 157 2.39 -6.11 1.49
CA SER A 157 1.59 -6.14 0.25
C SER A 157 1.06 -7.57 0.01
N PRO A 158 -0.18 -7.73 -0.48
CA PRO A 158 -1.14 -6.70 -0.86
C PRO A 158 -1.93 -6.10 0.32
N ILE A 159 -2.59 -4.96 0.06
CA ILE A 159 -3.65 -4.43 0.94
C ILE A 159 -5.00 -4.87 0.40
N ALA A 160 -5.83 -5.48 1.28
CA ALA A 160 -7.21 -5.83 0.96
C ALA A 160 -8.13 -4.63 1.28
N ILE A 161 -8.89 -4.18 0.29
CA ILE A 161 -9.88 -3.11 0.41
C ILE A 161 -11.24 -3.74 0.17
N THR A 162 -12.12 -3.68 1.18
CA THR A 162 -13.43 -4.34 1.19
C THR A 162 -14.57 -3.35 1.30
N GLY A 163 -15.82 -3.82 1.15
CA GLY A 163 -17.02 -2.97 1.23
C GLY A 163 -17.24 -2.10 0.01
N LEU A 164 -16.68 -2.50 -1.13
CA LEU A 164 -16.82 -1.82 -2.40
C LEU A 164 -18.05 -2.33 -3.18
N THR A 165 -18.55 -1.52 -4.09
CA THR A 165 -19.64 -1.90 -4.99
C THR A 165 -19.08 -2.44 -6.31
N ASN A 166 -19.45 -3.66 -6.69
CA ASN A 166 -19.06 -4.25 -7.97
C ASN A 166 -19.50 -3.37 -9.13
N GLY A 167 -18.64 -3.27 -10.14
CA GLY A 167 -18.91 -2.44 -11.33
C GLY A 167 -18.63 -0.95 -11.14
N THR A 168 -18.38 -0.48 -9.93
CA THR A 168 -18.03 0.92 -9.66
C THR A 168 -16.52 1.12 -9.79
N SER A 169 -16.12 2.15 -10.52
CA SER A 169 -14.71 2.52 -10.66
C SER A 169 -14.26 3.41 -9.50
N TYR A 170 -13.19 3.04 -8.84
CA TYR A 170 -12.58 3.76 -7.71
C TYR A 170 -11.22 4.32 -8.10
N PRO A 171 -11.01 5.64 -8.02
CA PRO A 171 -9.69 6.27 -8.19
C PRO A 171 -8.87 6.06 -6.91
N LEU A 172 -8.11 4.95 -6.89
CA LEU A 172 -7.35 4.50 -5.74
C LEU A 172 -5.98 5.15 -5.67
N GLN A 173 -5.58 5.56 -4.48
CA GLN A 173 -4.23 5.98 -4.13
C GLN A 173 -3.79 5.36 -2.81
N LEU A 174 -2.48 5.22 -2.63
CA LEU A 174 -1.83 4.76 -1.40
C LEU A 174 -0.85 5.80 -0.89
N ARG A 175 -0.63 5.85 0.43
CA ARG A 175 0.48 6.56 1.05
C ARG A 175 1.06 5.75 2.21
N ALA A 176 2.37 5.83 2.39
CA ALA A 176 3.08 5.18 3.47
C ALA A 176 3.14 6.09 4.70
N VAL A 177 3.17 5.52 5.90
CA VAL A 177 3.20 6.26 7.16
C VAL A 177 4.36 5.76 8.01
N ASN A 178 5.14 6.71 8.55
CA ASN A 178 6.15 6.48 9.59
C ASN A 178 5.89 7.43 10.79
N SER A 179 6.81 7.53 11.76
CA SER A 179 6.64 8.39 12.93
C SER A 179 6.66 9.89 12.60
N VAL A 180 7.26 10.28 11.48
CA VAL A 180 7.31 11.68 11.02
C VAL A 180 5.96 12.10 10.40
N GLY A 181 5.32 11.19 9.67
CA GLY A 181 4.03 11.44 9.04
C GLY A 181 3.76 10.57 7.82
N ALA A 182 2.72 10.93 7.08
CA ALA A 182 2.34 10.26 5.84
C ALA A 182 3.13 10.81 4.64
N SER A 183 3.44 9.92 3.71
CA SER A 183 4.08 10.27 2.42
C SER A 183 3.17 11.07 1.51
N ALA A 184 3.71 11.58 0.40
CA ALA A 184 2.90 11.93 -0.77
C ALA A 184 2.07 10.71 -1.24
N ALA A 185 0.95 10.98 -1.93
CA ALA A 185 0.14 9.93 -2.53
C ALA A 185 0.86 9.25 -3.70
N SER A 186 0.59 7.97 -3.91
CA SER A 186 0.94 7.27 -5.15
C SER A 186 0.25 7.90 -6.37
N ALA A 187 0.68 7.53 -7.57
CA ALA A 187 -0.13 7.76 -8.76
C ALA A 187 -1.52 7.12 -8.58
N THR A 188 -2.55 7.74 -9.16
CA THR A 188 -3.93 7.23 -9.10
C THR A 188 -4.06 5.99 -10.00
N ALA A 189 -4.56 4.90 -9.45
CA ALA A 189 -4.96 3.70 -10.19
C ALA A 189 -6.49 3.61 -10.19
N THR A 190 -7.12 3.61 -11.36
CA THR A 190 -8.57 3.42 -11.44
C THR A 190 -8.87 1.92 -11.45
N LEU A 191 -9.49 1.43 -10.39
CA LEU A 191 -9.75 0.01 -10.14
C LEU A 191 -11.25 -0.23 -9.98
N LYS A 192 -11.72 -1.42 -10.42
CA LYS A 192 -13.13 -1.79 -10.38
C LYS A 192 -13.28 -3.21 -9.81
N PRO A 193 -13.93 -3.41 -8.65
CA PRO A 193 -14.25 -4.73 -8.15
C PRO A 193 -15.32 -5.39 -9.00
N HIS A 194 -15.24 -6.69 -9.13
CA HIS A 194 -16.22 -7.51 -9.86
C HIS A 194 -16.24 -8.95 -9.36
N ALA A 195 -17.34 -9.63 -9.65
CA ALA A 195 -17.55 -11.05 -9.41
C ALA A 195 -18.15 -11.71 -10.65
N VAL A 196 -18.20 -13.02 -10.66
CA VAL A 196 -19.01 -13.76 -11.65
C VAL A 196 -20.50 -13.42 -11.46
N PRO A 197 -21.33 -13.53 -12.52
CA PRO A 197 -22.76 -13.30 -12.41
C PRO A 197 -23.43 -14.22 -11.37
N SER A 198 -24.43 -13.71 -10.67
CA SER A 198 -25.26 -14.53 -9.78
C SER A 198 -26.24 -15.39 -10.59
N ALA A 199 -26.79 -16.43 -9.94
CA ALA A 199 -27.70 -17.39 -10.56
C ALA A 199 -28.94 -16.70 -11.12
N PRO A 200 -29.35 -17.00 -12.38
CA PRO A 200 -30.67 -16.64 -12.88
C PRO A 200 -31.77 -17.37 -12.10
N VAL A 201 -32.99 -16.81 -12.08
CA VAL A 201 -34.17 -17.45 -11.51
C VAL A 201 -35.05 -17.93 -12.65
N ILE A 202 -35.28 -19.25 -12.76
CA ILE A 202 -36.23 -19.80 -13.73
C ILE A 202 -37.64 -19.54 -13.19
N ASN A 203 -38.45 -18.82 -13.98
CA ASN A 203 -39.82 -18.43 -13.60
C ASN A 203 -40.85 -19.42 -14.10
N SER A 204 -40.63 -19.97 -15.29
CA SER A 204 -41.51 -20.97 -15.91
C SER A 204 -40.78 -21.76 -16.97
N GLN A 205 -41.29 -22.94 -17.24
CA GLN A 205 -40.89 -23.74 -18.40
C GLN A 205 -42.14 -24.16 -19.21
N ASN A 206 -41.99 -24.28 -20.53
CA ASN A 206 -42.99 -24.81 -21.42
C ASN A 206 -42.33 -25.83 -22.35
N ALA A 207 -42.93 -26.99 -22.51
CA ALA A 207 -42.42 -28.07 -23.35
C ALA A 207 -43.31 -28.26 -24.60
N ALA A 208 -42.67 -28.49 -25.73
CA ALA A 208 -43.30 -28.84 -27.01
C ALA A 208 -42.48 -29.95 -27.67
N SER A 209 -42.85 -30.37 -28.88
CA SER A 209 -42.11 -31.44 -29.57
C SER A 209 -40.64 -31.09 -29.74
N GLN A 210 -39.75 -31.91 -29.13
CA GLN A 210 -38.29 -31.77 -29.11
C GLN A 210 -37.79 -30.41 -28.61
N THR A 211 -38.59 -29.71 -27.78
CA THR A 211 -38.31 -28.33 -27.39
C THR A 211 -38.69 -28.09 -25.93
N ILE A 212 -37.85 -27.38 -25.18
CA ILE A 212 -38.14 -26.82 -23.87
C ILE A 212 -37.83 -25.33 -23.90
N THR A 213 -38.82 -24.50 -23.60
CA THR A 213 -38.65 -23.03 -23.48
C THR A 213 -38.63 -22.64 -22.02
N ILE A 214 -37.58 -21.94 -21.60
CA ILE A 214 -37.34 -21.48 -20.25
C ILE A 214 -37.49 -19.97 -20.18
N ALA A 215 -38.46 -19.47 -19.41
CA ALA A 215 -38.53 -18.08 -19.03
C ALA A 215 -37.77 -17.88 -17.72
N PHE A 216 -36.90 -16.90 -17.67
CA PHE A 216 -36.05 -16.63 -16.49
C PHE A 216 -35.86 -15.14 -16.27
N THR A 217 -35.56 -14.77 -15.02
CA THR A 217 -35.04 -13.46 -14.64
C THR A 217 -33.53 -13.56 -14.48
N ALA A 218 -32.79 -12.65 -15.10
CA ALA A 218 -31.36 -12.57 -14.95
C ALA A 218 -30.97 -12.34 -13.48
N GLY A 219 -29.90 -12.98 -13.03
CA GLY A 219 -29.24 -12.64 -11.79
C GLY A 219 -28.45 -11.33 -11.90
N GLY A 220 -27.82 -10.91 -10.82
CA GLY A 220 -26.88 -9.77 -10.82
C GLY A 220 -25.69 -10.05 -11.75
N SER A 221 -25.24 -9.03 -12.47
CA SER A 221 -24.12 -9.17 -13.43
C SER A 221 -22.75 -9.36 -12.80
N GLY A 222 -22.64 -9.10 -11.48
CA GLY A 222 -21.36 -9.13 -10.79
C GLY A 222 -20.47 -7.90 -11.07
N GLY A 223 -21.02 -6.86 -11.72
CA GLY A 223 -20.29 -5.62 -12.05
C GLY A 223 -19.68 -5.59 -13.45
N GLU A 224 -19.82 -6.67 -14.23
CA GLU A 224 -19.47 -6.76 -15.65
C GLU A 224 -20.71 -7.09 -16.49
N GLU A 225 -20.64 -6.83 -17.78
CA GLU A 225 -21.75 -7.11 -18.69
C GLU A 225 -21.97 -8.62 -18.84
N ILE A 226 -23.24 -9.06 -18.86
CA ILE A 226 -23.60 -10.42 -19.22
C ILE A 226 -23.51 -10.54 -20.76
N LEU A 227 -22.62 -11.42 -21.21
CA LEU A 227 -22.34 -11.64 -22.63
C LEU A 227 -23.25 -12.69 -23.25
N GLY A 228 -23.84 -13.58 -22.43
CA GLY A 228 -24.68 -14.67 -22.89
C GLY A 228 -25.15 -15.57 -21.76
N TYR A 229 -25.81 -16.64 -22.15
CA TYR A 229 -26.27 -17.68 -21.24
C TYR A 229 -25.87 -19.06 -21.76
N GLU A 230 -25.60 -19.95 -20.81
CA GLU A 230 -25.48 -21.40 -21.05
C GLU A 230 -26.63 -22.14 -20.37
N TYR A 231 -26.96 -23.29 -20.93
CA TYR A 231 -27.93 -24.21 -20.35
C TYR A 231 -27.29 -25.58 -20.12
N SER A 232 -27.84 -26.29 -19.15
CA SER A 232 -27.59 -27.69 -18.89
C SER A 232 -28.90 -28.46 -19.03
N THR A 233 -28.82 -29.71 -19.51
CA THR A 233 -29.94 -30.66 -19.59
C THR A 233 -29.74 -31.84 -18.63
N ASP A 234 -28.65 -31.85 -17.86
CA ASP A 234 -28.16 -32.95 -17.02
C ASP A 234 -27.75 -32.50 -15.59
N ARG A 235 -28.45 -31.51 -15.00
CA ARG A 235 -28.18 -30.94 -13.67
C ARG A 235 -26.82 -30.27 -13.52
N GLY A 236 -26.35 -29.61 -14.56
CA GLY A 236 -25.09 -28.90 -14.50
C GLY A 236 -23.85 -29.75 -14.70
N ALA A 237 -23.99 -31.04 -15.07
CA ALA A 237 -22.85 -31.88 -15.40
C ALA A 237 -22.17 -31.40 -16.69
N THR A 238 -22.95 -31.00 -17.68
CA THR A 238 -22.46 -30.39 -18.93
C THR A 238 -23.19 -29.08 -19.21
N TRP A 239 -22.52 -28.18 -19.91
CA TRP A 239 -23.02 -26.84 -20.24
C TRP A 239 -22.83 -26.56 -21.73
N TYR A 240 -23.84 -25.99 -22.35
CA TYR A 240 -23.80 -25.60 -23.74
C TYR A 240 -24.32 -24.17 -23.93
N SER A 241 -23.66 -23.41 -24.80
CA SER A 241 -24.02 -22.03 -25.05
C SER A 241 -25.40 -21.95 -25.72
N ARG A 242 -26.18 -20.97 -25.33
CA ARG A 242 -27.45 -20.64 -25.97
C ARG A 242 -27.28 -20.47 -27.47
N THR A 243 -28.14 -21.14 -28.30
CA THR A 243 -28.06 -21.13 -29.76
C THR A 243 -29.25 -20.44 -30.42
N ASP A 244 -30.32 -20.15 -29.66
CA ASP A 244 -31.46 -19.38 -30.20
C ASP A 244 -31.09 -17.89 -30.37
N SER A 245 -31.92 -17.12 -31.09
CA SER A 245 -31.66 -15.71 -31.39
C SER A 245 -31.88 -14.74 -30.22
N GLY A 246 -32.18 -15.26 -29.02
CA GLY A 246 -32.54 -14.44 -27.86
C GLY A 246 -31.36 -13.73 -27.17
N GLY A 247 -30.12 -14.03 -27.51
CA GLY A 247 -28.97 -13.36 -26.96
C GLY A 247 -28.92 -13.41 -25.41
N VAL A 248 -29.03 -12.25 -24.77
CA VAL A 248 -29.03 -12.12 -23.28
C VAL A 248 -30.44 -11.99 -22.69
N THR A 249 -31.50 -12.11 -23.51
CA THR A 249 -32.90 -11.91 -23.09
C THR A 249 -33.61 -13.23 -22.79
N SER A 250 -34.61 -13.19 -21.91
CA SER A 250 -35.55 -14.28 -21.67
C SER A 250 -36.74 -14.15 -22.67
N PRO A 251 -37.35 -15.27 -23.13
CA PRO A 251 -37.03 -16.66 -22.79
C PRO A 251 -35.90 -17.25 -23.63
N MET A 252 -35.41 -18.44 -23.20
CA MET A 252 -34.45 -19.27 -23.93
C MET A 252 -35.16 -20.53 -24.45
N THR A 253 -34.91 -20.89 -25.71
CA THR A 253 -35.42 -22.10 -26.32
C THR A 253 -34.31 -23.15 -26.43
N ILE A 254 -34.52 -24.31 -25.84
CA ILE A 254 -33.58 -25.43 -25.81
C ILE A 254 -34.12 -26.54 -26.70
N THR A 255 -33.36 -26.93 -27.71
CA THR A 255 -33.69 -28.01 -28.65
C THR A 255 -32.66 -29.12 -28.69
N LYS A 256 -31.49 -28.88 -28.06
CA LYS A 256 -30.32 -29.76 -28.07
C LYS A 256 -29.92 -30.18 -26.69
N LEU A 257 -29.26 -31.34 -26.54
CA LEU A 257 -28.60 -31.75 -25.32
C LEU A 257 -27.42 -30.85 -25.03
N SER A 258 -27.14 -30.59 -23.73
CA SER A 258 -25.94 -29.85 -23.27
C SER A 258 -24.65 -30.66 -23.42
N THR A 259 -24.75 -31.98 -23.56
CA THR A 259 -23.60 -32.88 -23.68
C THR A 259 -22.80 -32.67 -24.97
N ASP A 260 -23.44 -32.32 -26.05
CA ASP A 260 -22.81 -32.20 -27.38
C ASP A 260 -23.30 -31.01 -28.21
N GLY A 261 -24.42 -30.38 -27.82
CA GLY A 261 -25.05 -29.28 -28.55
C GLY A 261 -25.59 -29.62 -29.94
N THR A 262 -25.61 -30.89 -30.29
CA THR A 262 -25.98 -31.37 -31.61
C THR A 262 -27.17 -32.33 -31.58
N THR A 263 -27.26 -33.21 -30.60
CA THR A 263 -28.34 -34.19 -30.41
C THR A 263 -29.61 -33.49 -29.96
N ASN A 264 -30.73 -33.71 -30.68
CA ASN A 264 -32.04 -33.18 -30.32
C ASN A 264 -32.57 -33.74 -29.01
N LEU A 265 -33.38 -32.95 -28.30
CA LEU A 265 -34.18 -33.49 -27.20
C LEU A 265 -35.14 -34.56 -27.69
N THR A 266 -35.37 -35.58 -26.88
CA THR A 266 -36.24 -36.70 -27.17
C THR A 266 -37.57 -36.51 -26.47
N ASN A 267 -38.69 -36.62 -27.22
CA ASN A 267 -40.03 -36.58 -26.66
C ASN A 267 -40.23 -37.68 -25.61
N GLY A 268 -40.94 -37.38 -24.53
CA GLY A 268 -41.16 -38.30 -23.42
C GLY A 268 -39.97 -38.48 -22.45
N THR A 269 -38.82 -37.90 -22.74
CA THR A 269 -37.65 -37.94 -21.83
C THR A 269 -37.63 -36.69 -20.95
N THR A 270 -37.52 -36.89 -19.64
CA THR A 270 -37.41 -35.78 -18.67
C THR A 270 -35.98 -35.33 -18.55
N TYR A 271 -35.72 -34.01 -18.73
CA TYR A 271 -34.44 -33.34 -18.58
C TYR A 271 -34.48 -32.43 -17.36
N ASN A 272 -33.37 -32.36 -16.62
CA ASN A 272 -33.20 -31.42 -15.53
C ASN A 272 -32.45 -30.21 -16.05
N ILE A 273 -33.16 -29.10 -16.22
CA ILE A 273 -32.66 -27.89 -16.85
C ILE A 273 -32.10 -26.93 -15.81
N GLN A 274 -30.93 -26.43 -16.07
CA GLN A 274 -30.34 -25.28 -15.40
C GLN A 274 -29.86 -24.24 -16.41
N VAL A 275 -29.79 -22.98 -15.98
CA VAL A 275 -29.28 -21.84 -16.77
C VAL A 275 -28.23 -21.09 -15.95
N ARG A 276 -27.16 -20.65 -16.59
CA ARG A 276 -26.18 -19.73 -15.99
C ARG A 276 -25.79 -18.62 -16.96
N ALA A 277 -25.45 -17.45 -16.42
CA ALA A 277 -24.96 -16.33 -17.20
C ALA A 277 -23.44 -16.45 -17.45
N ILE A 278 -22.96 -15.83 -18.51
CA ILE A 278 -21.53 -15.70 -18.85
C ILE A 278 -21.16 -14.23 -18.87
N SER A 279 -20.03 -13.87 -18.31
CA SER A 279 -19.42 -12.55 -18.41
C SER A 279 -17.93 -12.66 -18.73
N LEU A 280 -17.24 -11.52 -18.89
CA LEU A 280 -15.77 -11.50 -19.04
C LEU A 280 -15.04 -12.04 -17.82
N VAL A 281 -15.67 -12.01 -16.64
CA VAL A 281 -15.11 -12.53 -15.38
C VAL A 281 -15.14 -14.06 -15.35
N GLY A 282 -16.11 -14.64 -16.01
CA GLY A 282 -16.34 -16.08 -16.07
C GLY A 282 -17.81 -16.47 -16.02
N ASN A 283 -18.04 -17.77 -15.84
CA ASN A 283 -19.36 -18.34 -15.75
C ASN A 283 -19.97 -18.08 -14.38
N GLY A 284 -21.22 -17.65 -14.38
CA GLY A 284 -22.01 -17.38 -13.18
C GLY A 284 -22.48 -18.67 -12.49
N ALA A 285 -23.11 -18.48 -11.32
CA ALA A 285 -23.75 -19.57 -10.60
C ALA A 285 -24.95 -20.11 -11.41
N ALA A 286 -25.20 -21.42 -11.30
CA ALA A 286 -26.32 -22.11 -11.93
C ALA A 286 -27.64 -21.76 -11.22
N SER A 287 -28.73 -21.67 -11.98
CA SER A 287 -30.10 -21.63 -11.43
C SER A 287 -30.44 -22.91 -10.66
N ALA A 288 -31.52 -22.89 -9.91
CA ALA A 288 -32.17 -24.11 -9.44
C ALA A 288 -32.61 -24.99 -10.63
N ASP A 289 -32.71 -26.31 -10.43
CA ASP A 289 -33.19 -27.27 -11.39
C ASP A 289 -34.69 -27.06 -11.72
N VAL A 290 -35.06 -27.22 -12.98
CA VAL A 290 -36.44 -27.36 -13.44
C VAL A 290 -36.54 -28.56 -14.32
N ALA A 291 -37.50 -29.46 -14.05
CA ALA A 291 -37.76 -30.60 -14.90
C ALA A 291 -38.58 -30.20 -16.11
N GLY A 292 -38.17 -30.63 -17.30
CA GLY A 292 -38.91 -30.43 -18.55
C GLY A 292 -38.96 -31.71 -19.36
N THR A 293 -40.13 -32.04 -19.89
CA THR A 293 -40.36 -33.24 -20.71
C THR A 293 -40.97 -32.83 -22.05
N PRO A 294 -40.20 -32.84 -23.15
CA PRO A 294 -40.73 -32.60 -24.51
C PRO A 294 -41.85 -33.57 -24.86
N ALA A 295 -42.87 -33.08 -25.57
CA ALA A 295 -44.09 -33.86 -25.87
C ALA A 295 -44.18 -34.28 -27.35
#